data_a1ed12b78bf41da9d458b6554f9c5bc7
#
_entry.id   a1ed12b78bf41da9d458b6554f9c5bc7
#
_cell.length_a   1.000
_cell.length_b   1.000
_cell.length_c   1.000
_cell.angle_alpha   90.00
_cell.angle_beta   90.00
_cell.angle_gamma   90.00
#
_symmetry.space_group_name_H-M   'P 1'
#
loop_
_entity.id
_entity.type
_entity.pdbx_description
1 polymer ?
#
loop_
_entity_poly.entity_id
_entity_poly.type
_entity_poly.pdbx_seq_one_letter_code
_entity_poly.pdbx_strand_id
1 'polypeptide(L)'
;MRSYNENDDSDYEIQLLNSSVVEPHDFSDKYFETGSDTLLWLSDLHFGTDDVFKVKMAKETDVTLTAHIRNAYNDLNKVGGLIITGDITSLGKPEGFTKAEEFIVDLNRNLTRKLISENIIFCPGNHDFVRKNEMLGNGVPEKVSENPDSISAYKEFYSSIHNLNPNEYMACGRRLLMSTGRTVEIVALNSLILQQYKDFEGHGFLSDKQLEYVANKMGWEENVQTNSVRIVIMHHHYMPTCLVEQVDVKKPSSVVYDAERLVQWLAKYDIKLLLHGHKHQSFVSKIGHFDNSIYEIDEDRMKNIYVIGMGGTGAFNCENKFSTLTFCNDHIELKFFRIYADNTETDKCVQTLRIPI
;
A
#
# COMPACT_ATOMS: atom_id res chain seq x y z
N MET A 1 14.30 -37.02 -20.41
CA MET A 1 13.45 -36.22 -19.53
C MET A 1 14.26 -34.99 -19.13
N ARG A 2 13.99 -33.82 -19.70
CA ARG A 2 14.59 -32.55 -19.26
C ARG A 2 13.83 -32.11 -18.03
N SER A 3 14.51 -31.97 -16.90
CA SER A 3 13.95 -31.32 -15.72
C SER A 3 13.62 -29.87 -16.09
N TYR A 4 12.36 -29.53 -16.15
CA TYR A 4 11.92 -28.14 -16.19
C TYR A 4 12.41 -27.44 -14.91
N ASN A 5 13.19 -26.40 -15.08
CA ASN A 5 13.69 -25.57 -14.00
C ASN A 5 12.58 -24.55 -13.70
N GLU A 6 11.79 -24.74 -12.64
CA GLU A 6 10.70 -23.84 -12.26
C GLU A 6 11.17 -22.40 -11.95
N ASN A 7 12.48 -22.22 -11.71
CA ASN A 7 13.06 -20.88 -11.50
C ASN A 7 13.16 -20.05 -12.80
N ASP A 8 13.24 -20.71 -13.98
CA ASP A 8 13.39 -20.02 -15.25
C ASP A 8 12.11 -19.28 -15.69
N ASP A 9 10.93 -19.80 -15.31
CA ASP A 9 9.65 -19.19 -15.68
C ASP A 9 9.31 -17.96 -14.83
N SER A 10 9.70 -17.95 -13.54
CA SER A 10 9.45 -16.80 -12.66
C SER A 10 10.33 -15.59 -13.02
N ASP A 11 11.60 -15.83 -13.33
CA ASP A 11 12.53 -14.77 -13.76
C ASP A 11 12.08 -14.17 -15.10
N TYR A 12 11.57 -14.98 -16.01
CA TYR A 12 11.03 -14.51 -17.29
C TYR A 12 9.74 -13.70 -17.11
N GLU A 13 8.83 -14.11 -16.22
CA GLU A 13 7.58 -13.39 -15.95
C GLU A 13 7.83 -12.08 -15.17
N ILE A 14 8.82 -12.03 -14.27
CA ILE A 14 9.27 -10.79 -13.63
C ILE A 14 9.90 -9.84 -14.66
N GLN A 15 10.67 -10.37 -15.62
CA GLN A 15 11.18 -9.57 -16.73
C GLN A 15 10.07 -9.01 -17.62
N LEU A 16 8.92 -9.70 -17.76
CA LEU A 16 7.74 -9.19 -18.47
C LEU A 16 7.06 -8.06 -17.72
N LEU A 17 7.07 -8.04 -16.37
CA LEU A 17 6.60 -6.90 -15.57
C LEU A 17 7.41 -5.63 -15.88
N ASN A 18 8.69 -5.80 -16.19
CA ASN A 18 9.64 -4.73 -16.48
C ASN A 18 9.74 -4.37 -17.97
N SER A 19 9.03 -5.07 -18.87
CA SER A 19 9.08 -4.83 -20.32
C SER A 19 8.19 -3.70 -20.82
N SER A 20 7.85 -2.71 -19.96
CA SER A 20 7.14 -1.52 -20.40
C SER A 20 7.98 -0.74 -21.41
N VAL A 21 7.33 -0.26 -22.49
CA VAL A 21 7.94 0.55 -23.55
C VAL A 21 8.27 1.97 -23.06
N VAL A 22 7.87 2.29 -21.83
CA VAL A 22 8.01 3.61 -21.20
C VAL A 22 9.26 3.59 -20.31
N GLU A 23 10.06 4.66 -20.37
CA GLU A 23 11.16 4.83 -19.42
C GLU A 23 10.62 4.75 -17.98
N PRO A 24 11.28 3.98 -17.10
CA PRO A 24 10.79 3.80 -15.73
C PRO A 24 10.91 5.11 -14.94
N HIS A 25 9.84 5.47 -14.21
CA HIS A 25 9.76 6.68 -13.40
C HIS A 25 9.17 6.37 -12.03
N ASP A 26 9.74 6.99 -10.96
CA ASP A 26 9.11 6.98 -9.64
C ASP A 26 7.74 7.66 -9.68
N PHE A 27 7.61 8.72 -10.50
CA PHE A 27 6.38 9.48 -10.68
C PHE A 27 5.98 9.49 -12.15
N SER A 28 4.77 9.05 -12.45
CA SER A 28 4.26 8.99 -13.82
C SER A 28 4.05 10.38 -14.40
N ASP A 29 4.60 10.63 -15.58
CA ASP A 29 4.38 11.87 -16.35
C ASP A 29 3.07 11.84 -17.13
N LYS A 30 2.60 10.65 -17.51
CA LYS A 30 1.40 10.42 -18.34
C LYS A 30 0.41 9.52 -17.63
N TYR A 31 -0.85 9.62 -18.03
CA TYR A 31 -1.89 8.70 -17.57
C TYR A 31 -1.78 7.35 -18.29
N PHE A 32 -1.74 6.29 -17.49
CA PHE A 32 -1.78 4.92 -17.96
C PHE A 32 -3.23 4.43 -18.04
N GLU A 33 -3.63 3.91 -19.20
CA GLU A 33 -4.97 3.32 -19.39
C GLU A 33 -5.06 1.96 -18.69
N THR A 34 -5.83 1.87 -17.63
CA THR A 34 -5.99 0.63 -16.86
C THR A 34 -6.82 -0.42 -17.59
N GLY A 35 -7.69 -0.01 -18.53
CA GLY A 35 -8.68 -0.90 -19.16
C GLY A 35 -9.73 -1.44 -18.18
N SER A 36 -9.85 -0.84 -17.00
CA SER A 36 -10.75 -1.22 -15.92
C SER A 36 -11.10 0.01 -15.08
N ASP A 37 -12.18 -0.10 -14.31
CA ASP A 37 -12.55 0.90 -13.28
C ASP A 37 -12.22 0.43 -11.86
N THR A 38 -11.59 -0.72 -11.70
CA THR A 38 -11.36 -1.34 -10.40
C THR A 38 -9.88 -1.56 -10.14
N LEU A 39 -9.42 -1.13 -8.97
CA LEU A 39 -8.09 -1.44 -8.40
C LEU A 39 -8.25 -2.42 -7.25
N LEU A 40 -7.28 -3.34 -7.11
CA LEU A 40 -7.15 -4.21 -5.95
C LEU A 40 -6.32 -3.50 -4.89
N TRP A 41 -6.77 -3.51 -3.65
CA TRP A 41 -6.03 -2.96 -2.52
C TRP A 41 -5.75 -4.04 -1.46
N LEU A 42 -4.48 -4.24 -1.17
CA LEU A 42 -3.94 -5.16 -0.19
C LEU A 42 -3.13 -4.38 0.85
N SER A 43 -2.97 -4.95 2.04
CA SER A 43 -2.15 -4.39 3.12
C SER A 43 -1.62 -5.49 4.01
N ASP A 44 -0.47 -5.27 4.63
CA ASP A 44 0.05 -6.13 5.67
C ASP A 44 0.04 -7.62 5.22
N LEU A 45 0.76 -7.90 4.14
CA LEU A 45 0.89 -9.25 3.54
C LEU A 45 1.74 -10.17 4.41
N HIS A 46 2.74 -9.60 5.10
CA HIS A 46 3.63 -10.29 6.04
C HIS A 46 4.28 -11.58 5.50
N PHE A 47 4.69 -11.58 4.23
CA PHE A 47 5.43 -12.72 3.69
C PHE A 47 6.75 -12.95 4.43
N GLY A 48 7.03 -14.20 4.80
CA GLY A 48 8.21 -14.58 5.57
C GLY A 48 8.32 -16.09 5.76
N THR A 49 8.74 -16.53 6.95
CA THR A 49 8.92 -17.96 7.25
C THR A 49 7.62 -18.66 7.63
N ASP A 50 6.68 -17.95 8.27
CA ASP A 50 5.44 -18.49 8.83
C ASP A 50 4.23 -17.81 8.18
N ASP A 51 4.10 -17.96 6.86
CA ASP A 51 3.03 -17.32 6.11
C ASP A 51 1.64 -17.87 6.46
N VAL A 52 0.68 -16.97 6.67
CA VAL A 52 -0.74 -17.34 6.86
C VAL A 52 -1.30 -17.97 5.59
N PHE A 53 -0.94 -17.43 4.43
CA PHE A 53 -1.37 -17.94 3.13
C PHE A 53 -0.18 -18.45 2.32
N LYS A 54 -0.42 -19.52 1.56
CA LYS A 54 0.58 -20.02 0.61
C LYS A 54 0.67 -19.10 -0.61
N VAL A 55 1.87 -18.95 -1.13
CA VAL A 55 2.12 -18.27 -2.40
C VAL A 55 2.15 -19.26 -3.56
N LYS A 56 2.75 -20.43 -3.33
CA LYS A 56 2.80 -21.54 -4.28
C LYS A 56 2.15 -22.79 -3.72
N MET A 57 1.55 -23.58 -4.60
CA MET A 57 1.03 -24.91 -4.26
C MET A 57 2.20 -25.89 -4.12
N ALA A 58 2.47 -26.34 -2.90
CA ALA A 58 3.41 -27.44 -2.65
C ALA A 58 2.72 -28.82 -2.72
N LYS A 59 1.37 -28.84 -2.54
CA LYS A 59 0.51 -30.04 -2.61
C LYS A 59 -0.77 -29.67 -3.37
N GLU A 60 -1.43 -30.66 -3.95
CA GLU A 60 -2.72 -30.46 -4.65
C GLU A 60 -3.82 -29.85 -3.76
N THR A 61 -3.70 -30.03 -2.44
CA THR A 61 -4.65 -29.48 -1.45
C THR A 61 -4.34 -28.07 -1.02
N ASP A 62 -3.20 -27.50 -1.42
CA ASP A 62 -2.83 -26.12 -1.06
C ASP A 62 -3.67 -25.12 -1.83
N VAL A 63 -4.09 -24.07 -1.15
CA VAL A 63 -4.81 -22.94 -1.74
C VAL A 63 -3.92 -21.70 -1.60
N THR A 64 -3.61 -21.06 -2.72
CA THR A 64 -2.76 -19.85 -2.72
C THR A 64 -3.57 -18.63 -2.30
N LEU A 65 -2.86 -17.56 -1.84
CA LEU A 65 -3.50 -16.28 -1.53
C LEU A 65 -4.30 -15.76 -2.74
N THR A 66 -3.76 -15.87 -3.94
CA THR A 66 -4.46 -15.49 -5.18
C THR A 66 -5.76 -16.26 -5.36
N ALA A 67 -5.75 -17.58 -5.06
CA ALA A 67 -6.95 -18.39 -5.15
C ALA A 67 -8.01 -17.98 -4.11
N HIS A 68 -7.60 -17.63 -2.87
CA HIS A 68 -8.51 -17.09 -1.87
C HIS A 68 -9.12 -15.76 -2.33
N ILE A 69 -8.32 -14.84 -2.86
CA ILE A 69 -8.79 -13.55 -3.39
C ILE A 69 -9.79 -13.79 -4.54
N ARG A 70 -9.46 -14.68 -5.50
CA ARG A 70 -10.33 -15.02 -6.62
C ARG A 70 -11.66 -15.64 -6.16
N ASN A 71 -11.65 -16.50 -5.17
CA ASN A 71 -12.85 -17.14 -4.64
C ASN A 71 -13.77 -16.11 -3.94
N ALA A 72 -13.20 -15.12 -3.26
CA ALA A 72 -13.95 -14.04 -2.59
C ALA A 72 -14.46 -12.99 -3.60
N TYR A 73 -13.69 -12.72 -4.65
CA TYR A 73 -13.99 -11.70 -5.66
C TYR A 73 -13.95 -12.29 -7.08
N ASN A 74 -15.11 -12.67 -7.60
CA ASN A 74 -15.25 -13.35 -8.89
C ASN A 74 -14.77 -12.52 -10.10
N ASP A 75 -14.76 -11.19 -9.99
CA ASP A 75 -14.32 -10.27 -11.05
C ASP A 75 -12.82 -9.91 -10.96
N LEU A 76 -12.03 -10.72 -10.25
CA LEU A 76 -10.58 -10.49 -10.10
C LEU A 76 -9.89 -10.27 -11.45
N ASN A 77 -10.28 -10.98 -12.49
CA ASN A 77 -9.73 -10.85 -13.84
C ASN A 77 -9.95 -9.46 -14.48
N LYS A 78 -10.85 -8.64 -13.93
CA LYS A 78 -11.16 -7.28 -14.41
C LYS A 78 -10.37 -6.20 -13.66
N VAL A 79 -9.55 -6.54 -12.68
CA VAL A 79 -8.72 -5.58 -11.94
C VAL A 79 -7.70 -4.94 -12.88
N GLY A 80 -7.56 -3.62 -12.83
CA GLY A 80 -6.68 -2.83 -13.69
C GLY A 80 -5.44 -2.26 -13.00
N GLY A 81 -5.24 -2.54 -11.71
CA GLY A 81 -4.06 -2.09 -10.96
C GLY A 81 -4.04 -2.60 -9.52
N LEU A 82 -2.89 -2.48 -8.86
CA LEU A 82 -2.62 -3.00 -7.53
C LEU A 82 -2.10 -1.90 -6.60
N ILE A 83 -2.71 -1.81 -5.42
CA ILE A 83 -2.27 -0.95 -4.31
C ILE A 83 -1.83 -1.86 -3.15
N ILE A 84 -0.65 -1.58 -2.54
CA ILE A 84 -0.21 -2.26 -1.31
C ILE A 84 0.23 -1.20 -0.28
N THR A 85 -0.42 -1.19 0.88
CA THR A 85 -0.18 -0.20 1.93
C THR A 85 0.82 -0.68 2.99
N GLY A 86 1.95 -1.24 2.55
CA GLY A 86 3.09 -1.61 3.39
C GLY A 86 2.98 -2.95 4.11
N ASP A 87 4.00 -3.26 4.89
CA ASP A 87 4.21 -4.55 5.56
C ASP A 87 4.06 -5.72 4.58
N ILE A 88 4.79 -5.61 3.48
CA ILE A 88 4.86 -6.64 2.43
C ILE A 88 5.47 -7.91 3.01
N THR A 89 6.48 -7.72 3.87
CA THR A 89 7.19 -8.82 4.54
C THR A 89 7.02 -8.78 6.05
N SER A 90 7.35 -9.90 6.72
CA SER A 90 7.33 -9.98 8.19
C SER A 90 8.59 -9.40 8.84
N LEU A 91 9.74 -9.44 8.15
CA LEU A 91 11.05 -9.16 8.74
C LEU A 91 11.99 -8.35 7.82
N GLY A 92 11.54 -7.83 6.69
CA GLY A 92 12.38 -7.09 5.74
C GLY A 92 13.49 -7.92 5.07
N LYS A 93 13.36 -9.25 5.08
CA LYS A 93 14.35 -10.16 4.52
C LYS A 93 14.09 -10.47 3.04
N PRO A 94 15.14 -10.78 2.25
CA PRO A 94 15.01 -11.10 0.83
C PRO A 94 13.97 -12.20 0.54
N GLU A 95 13.90 -13.24 1.37
CA GLU A 95 12.98 -14.37 1.17
C GLU A 95 11.50 -13.94 1.19
N GLY A 96 11.17 -12.95 2.03
CA GLY A 96 9.80 -12.39 2.08
C GLY A 96 9.48 -11.61 0.81
N PHE A 97 10.41 -10.83 0.30
CA PHE A 97 10.24 -10.08 -0.95
C PHE A 97 10.16 -11.00 -2.16
N THR A 98 10.97 -12.05 -2.23
CA THR A 98 10.85 -13.08 -3.28
C THR A 98 9.45 -13.69 -3.31
N LYS A 99 8.86 -13.99 -2.14
CA LYS A 99 7.47 -14.46 -2.08
C LYS A 99 6.46 -13.41 -2.54
N ALA A 100 6.72 -12.13 -2.28
CA ALA A 100 5.87 -11.04 -2.78
C ALA A 100 5.91 -10.95 -4.31
N GLU A 101 7.08 -11.10 -4.91
CA GLU A 101 7.25 -11.16 -6.37
C GLU A 101 6.50 -12.38 -6.96
N GLU A 102 6.69 -13.55 -6.38
CA GLU A 102 5.97 -14.77 -6.76
C GLU A 102 4.45 -14.61 -6.68
N PHE A 103 3.96 -13.95 -5.63
CA PHE A 103 2.54 -13.64 -5.48
C PHE A 103 2.05 -12.70 -6.58
N ILE A 104 2.79 -11.64 -6.92
CA ILE A 104 2.42 -10.70 -7.99
C ILE A 104 2.39 -11.43 -9.35
N VAL A 105 3.34 -12.32 -9.60
CA VAL A 105 3.36 -13.17 -10.80
C VAL A 105 2.12 -14.08 -10.85
N ASP A 106 1.80 -14.78 -9.75
CA ASP A 106 0.61 -15.64 -9.67
C ASP A 106 -0.69 -14.84 -9.83
N LEU A 107 -0.77 -13.66 -9.21
CA LEU A 107 -1.89 -12.74 -9.38
C LEU A 107 -2.04 -12.34 -10.86
N ASN A 108 -0.94 -11.98 -11.53
CA ASN A 108 -0.92 -11.60 -12.94
C ASN A 108 -1.47 -12.68 -13.88
N ARG A 109 -1.26 -13.98 -13.58
CA ARG A 109 -1.84 -15.09 -14.37
C ARG A 109 -3.37 -15.07 -14.38
N ASN A 110 -3.97 -14.50 -13.34
CA ASN A 110 -5.42 -14.42 -13.17
C ASN A 110 -6.05 -13.12 -13.72
N LEU A 111 -5.24 -12.16 -14.17
CA LEU A 111 -5.72 -10.88 -14.67
C LEU A 111 -5.74 -10.81 -16.19
N THR A 112 -6.77 -10.17 -16.75
CA THR A 112 -6.85 -9.86 -18.19
C THR A 112 -5.85 -8.76 -18.54
N ARG A 113 -5.84 -7.67 -17.79
CA ARG A 113 -4.83 -6.60 -17.89
C ARG A 113 -3.69 -6.91 -16.94
N LYS A 114 -2.47 -6.99 -17.47
CA LYS A 114 -1.30 -7.32 -16.64
C LYS A 114 -0.92 -6.16 -15.73
N LEU A 115 -0.48 -6.50 -14.54
CA LEU A 115 0.20 -5.57 -13.62
C LEU A 115 1.60 -5.29 -14.15
N ILE A 116 1.92 -4.04 -14.26
CA ILE A 116 3.22 -3.52 -14.67
C ILE A 116 3.59 -2.32 -13.79
N SER A 117 4.78 -1.77 -13.93
CA SER A 117 5.24 -0.62 -13.13
C SER A 117 4.23 0.53 -13.06
N GLU A 118 3.50 0.81 -14.14
CA GLU A 118 2.58 1.95 -14.26
C GLU A 118 1.27 1.79 -13.50
N ASN A 119 0.85 0.55 -13.19
CA ASN A 119 -0.41 0.28 -12.47
C ASN A 119 -0.22 -0.48 -11.15
N ILE A 120 1.03 -0.61 -10.69
CA ILE A 120 1.36 -1.07 -9.34
C ILE A 120 1.85 0.13 -8.53
N ILE A 121 1.30 0.28 -7.32
CA ILE A 121 1.79 1.27 -6.36
C ILE A 121 1.83 0.67 -4.96
N PHE A 122 2.94 0.87 -4.26
CA PHE A 122 3.12 0.42 -2.90
C PHE A 122 4.00 1.37 -2.10
N CYS A 123 3.83 1.36 -0.78
CA CYS A 123 4.72 2.05 0.17
C CYS A 123 5.40 1.02 1.08
N PRO A 124 6.53 1.34 1.70
CA PRO A 124 7.12 0.48 2.72
C PRO A 124 6.30 0.49 4.01
N GLY A 125 6.28 -0.64 4.73
CA GLY A 125 5.79 -0.77 6.09
C GLY A 125 6.93 -1.03 7.07
N ASN A 126 6.65 -0.92 8.37
CA ASN A 126 7.69 -1.02 9.39
C ASN A 126 8.34 -2.41 9.51
N HIS A 127 7.68 -3.46 9.00
CA HIS A 127 8.23 -4.80 8.89
C HIS A 127 9.02 -5.04 7.59
N ASP A 128 9.03 -4.09 6.66
CA ASP A 128 9.81 -4.19 5.42
C ASP A 128 11.27 -3.76 5.58
N PHE A 129 11.62 -3.21 6.75
CA PHE A 129 12.99 -2.84 7.09
C PHE A 129 13.54 -3.76 8.18
N VAL A 130 14.76 -4.29 7.96
CA VAL A 130 15.42 -5.18 8.91
C VAL A 130 15.80 -4.41 10.18
N ARG A 131 15.34 -4.89 11.33
CA ARG A 131 15.70 -4.34 12.63
C ARG A 131 16.96 -5.02 13.19
N LYS A 132 17.94 -4.24 13.59
CA LYS A 132 19.22 -4.79 14.13
C LYS A 132 19.03 -5.70 15.35
N ASN A 133 18.04 -5.41 16.21
CA ASN A 133 17.78 -6.18 17.42
C ASN A 133 17.23 -7.59 17.17
N GLU A 134 16.59 -7.82 16.03
CA GLU A 134 16.10 -9.15 15.64
C GLU A 134 17.20 -10.04 15.08
N MET A 135 18.31 -9.45 14.59
CA MET A 135 19.45 -10.19 14.04
C MET A 135 20.44 -10.68 15.13
N LEU A 136 20.51 -10.06 16.30
CA LEU A 136 21.62 -10.28 17.24
C LEU A 136 21.28 -11.08 18.49
N GLY A 137 20.02 -11.40 18.79
CA GLY A 137 19.66 -12.28 19.90
C GLY A 137 20.15 -11.88 21.32
N ASN A 138 20.83 -10.76 21.45
CA ASN A 138 21.50 -10.31 22.67
C ASN A 138 20.88 -9.00 23.15
N GLY A 139 19.82 -9.07 23.88
CA GLY A 139 19.16 -8.11 24.77
C GLY A 139 19.72 -6.72 25.10
N VAL A 140 20.68 -6.18 24.36
CA VAL A 140 21.23 -4.84 24.53
C VAL A 140 20.73 -3.94 23.40
N PRO A 141 20.02 -2.85 23.74
CA PRO A 141 19.55 -1.92 22.74
C PRO A 141 20.70 -1.06 22.22
N GLU A 142 21.34 -1.49 21.14
CA GLU A 142 22.21 -0.59 20.39
C GLU A 142 21.35 0.38 19.54
N LYS A 143 21.86 1.63 19.42
CA LYS A 143 21.32 2.59 18.46
C LYS A 143 21.14 1.90 17.12
N VAL A 144 19.94 1.94 16.57
CA VAL A 144 19.69 1.56 15.18
C VAL A 144 20.52 2.53 14.34
N SER A 145 21.80 2.19 14.12
CA SER A 145 22.66 2.98 13.27
C SER A 145 22.08 2.96 11.86
N GLU A 146 22.28 4.03 11.11
CA GLU A 146 22.04 4.12 9.67
C GLU A 146 22.74 2.95 8.95
N ASN A 147 22.12 1.79 8.98
CA ASN A 147 22.63 0.62 8.28
C ASN A 147 21.97 0.60 6.91
N PRO A 148 22.72 0.92 5.84
CA PRO A 148 22.19 0.82 4.47
C PRO A 148 21.60 -0.55 4.15
N ASP A 149 22.13 -1.60 4.81
CA ASP A 149 21.69 -2.99 4.59
C ASP A 149 20.28 -3.26 5.14
N SER A 150 19.78 -2.43 6.10
CA SER A 150 18.45 -2.63 6.67
C SER A 150 17.31 -2.42 5.68
N ILE A 151 17.56 -1.67 4.61
CA ILE A 151 16.57 -1.33 3.57
C ILE A 151 16.95 -1.88 2.19
N SER A 152 18.07 -2.63 2.08
CA SER A 152 18.57 -3.11 0.78
C SER A 152 17.57 -4.04 0.09
N ALA A 153 17.01 -5.01 0.82
CA ALA A 153 16.05 -5.95 0.27
C ALA A 153 14.76 -5.26 -0.24
N TYR A 154 14.26 -4.24 0.48
CA TYR A 154 13.16 -3.43 0.00
C TYR A 154 13.51 -2.68 -1.29
N LYS A 155 14.71 -2.08 -1.36
CA LYS A 155 15.17 -1.39 -2.58
C LYS A 155 15.32 -2.34 -3.77
N GLU A 156 15.80 -3.55 -3.54
CA GLU A 156 15.89 -4.59 -4.57
C GLU A 156 14.50 -4.99 -5.07
N PHE A 157 13.56 -5.24 -4.15
CA PHE A 157 12.16 -5.49 -4.51
C PHE A 157 11.53 -4.31 -5.27
N TYR A 158 11.74 -3.08 -4.81
CA TYR A 158 11.26 -1.89 -5.51
C TYR A 158 11.83 -1.84 -6.94
N SER A 159 13.13 -2.12 -7.09
CA SER A 159 13.79 -2.13 -8.39
C SER A 159 13.30 -3.25 -9.28
N SER A 160 12.98 -4.42 -8.74
CA SER A 160 12.44 -5.55 -9.53
C SER A 160 11.05 -5.23 -10.09
N ILE A 161 10.20 -4.53 -9.34
CA ILE A 161 8.84 -4.16 -9.77
C ILE A 161 8.85 -2.94 -10.70
N HIS A 162 9.64 -1.92 -10.40
CA HIS A 162 9.59 -0.62 -11.10
C HIS A 162 10.73 -0.40 -12.09
N ASN A 163 11.69 -1.33 -12.18
CA ASN A 163 12.89 -1.26 -13.03
C ASN A 163 13.73 0.01 -12.80
N LEU A 164 13.72 0.54 -11.60
CA LEU A 164 14.57 1.68 -11.18
C LEU A 164 14.82 1.63 -9.67
N ASN A 165 15.91 2.24 -9.25
CA ASN A 165 16.16 2.42 -7.82
C ASN A 165 15.20 3.45 -7.22
N PRO A 166 14.68 3.23 -6.01
CA PRO A 166 13.82 4.21 -5.36
C PRO A 166 14.60 5.50 -5.07
N ASN A 167 13.88 6.64 -5.12
CA ASN A 167 14.43 7.93 -4.70
C ASN A 167 14.75 7.97 -3.19
N GLU A 168 15.34 9.07 -2.73
CA GLU A 168 15.73 9.24 -1.31
C GLU A 168 14.59 9.09 -0.30
N TYR A 169 13.34 9.40 -0.70
CA TYR A 169 12.15 9.25 0.14
C TYR A 169 11.47 7.88 -0.01
N MET A 170 11.87 7.07 -0.98
CA MET A 170 11.17 5.83 -1.33
C MET A 170 9.67 6.06 -1.60
N ALA A 171 9.35 7.23 -2.14
CA ALA A 171 7.99 7.65 -2.51
C ALA A 171 7.79 7.50 -4.02
N CYS A 172 6.56 7.18 -4.43
CA CYS A 172 6.24 7.10 -5.86
C CYS A 172 4.83 7.62 -6.15
N GLY A 173 4.56 7.88 -7.43
CA GLY A 173 3.26 8.37 -7.89
C GLY A 173 2.84 7.74 -9.21
N ARG A 174 1.55 7.44 -9.34
CA ARG A 174 0.95 6.86 -10.55
C ARG A 174 -0.22 7.71 -11.01
N ARG A 175 -0.33 7.88 -12.33
CA ARG A 175 -1.47 8.50 -13.01
C ARG A 175 -2.20 7.45 -13.81
N LEU A 176 -3.46 7.24 -13.50
CA LEU A 176 -4.29 6.19 -14.10
C LEU A 176 -5.49 6.82 -14.82
N LEU A 177 -5.77 6.35 -16.03
CA LEU A 177 -7.01 6.60 -16.75
C LEU A 177 -7.89 5.37 -16.67
N MET A 178 -8.99 5.50 -15.96
CA MET A 178 -9.97 4.43 -15.75
C MET A 178 -10.83 4.27 -17.03
N SER A 179 -11.49 3.12 -17.19
CA SER A 179 -12.36 2.85 -18.36
C SER A 179 -13.52 3.82 -18.50
N THR A 180 -14.03 4.36 -17.38
CA THR A 180 -15.04 5.44 -17.35
C THR A 180 -14.53 6.77 -17.88
N GLY A 181 -13.23 6.91 -18.20
CA GLY A 181 -12.58 8.17 -18.55
C GLY A 181 -12.17 9.01 -17.33
N ARG A 182 -12.38 8.52 -16.11
CA ARG A 182 -11.95 9.20 -14.89
C ARG A 182 -10.43 9.09 -14.73
N THR A 183 -9.81 10.21 -14.41
CA THR A 183 -8.40 10.27 -14.04
C THR A 183 -8.21 10.09 -12.54
N VAL A 184 -7.24 9.27 -12.19
CA VAL A 184 -6.87 8.96 -10.80
C VAL A 184 -5.38 9.20 -10.62
N GLU A 185 -5.00 9.95 -9.61
CA GLU A 185 -3.61 10.19 -9.22
C GLU A 185 -3.38 9.58 -7.85
N ILE A 186 -2.47 8.64 -7.76
CA ILE A 186 -2.15 7.93 -6.50
C ILE A 186 -0.70 8.20 -6.15
N VAL A 187 -0.42 8.61 -4.93
CA VAL A 187 0.95 8.73 -4.41
C VAL A 187 1.16 7.83 -3.19
N ALA A 188 2.30 7.19 -3.15
CA ALA A 188 2.77 6.41 -2.02
C ALA A 188 3.79 7.22 -1.23
N LEU A 189 3.51 7.42 0.07
CA LEU A 189 4.38 8.10 1.02
C LEU A 189 5.10 7.09 1.90
N ASN A 190 6.38 7.34 2.15
CA ASN A 190 7.15 6.59 3.14
C ASN A 190 6.96 7.21 4.53
N SER A 191 6.21 6.54 5.39
CA SER A 191 6.01 6.98 6.77
C SER A 191 7.08 6.47 7.75
N LEU A 192 8.18 5.87 7.25
CA LEU A 192 9.22 5.21 8.05
C LEU A 192 10.48 6.06 8.22
N ILE A 193 10.46 7.36 7.91
CA ILE A 193 11.66 8.21 7.90
C ILE A 193 12.41 8.20 9.25
N LEU A 194 11.69 8.07 10.38
CA LEU A 194 12.29 8.03 11.71
C LEU A 194 12.48 6.62 12.28
N GLN A 195 12.15 5.55 11.55
CA GLN A 195 12.28 4.17 12.05
C GLN A 195 13.72 3.76 12.43
N GLN A 196 14.70 4.43 11.87
CA GLN A 196 16.11 4.26 12.23
C GLN A 196 16.43 4.67 13.68
N TYR A 197 15.56 5.44 14.34
CA TYR A 197 15.73 5.86 15.72
C TYR A 197 14.86 5.01 16.63
N LYS A 198 15.48 4.35 17.62
CA LYS A 198 14.81 3.42 18.54
C LYS A 198 13.56 4.00 19.21
N ASP A 199 13.60 5.26 19.59
CA ASP A 199 12.52 5.93 20.32
C ASP A 199 11.30 6.19 19.41
N PHE A 200 11.45 6.04 18.08
CA PHE A 200 10.40 6.22 17.09
C PHE A 200 9.99 4.92 16.42
N GLU A 201 10.44 3.78 16.95
CA GLU A 201 10.10 2.48 16.41
C GLU A 201 8.57 2.24 16.43
N GLY A 202 8.00 1.92 15.27
CA GLY A 202 6.55 1.72 15.10
C GLY A 202 5.74 3.02 14.94
N HIS A 203 6.38 4.19 14.93
CA HIS A 203 5.73 5.48 14.69
C HIS A 203 5.96 5.98 13.28
N GLY A 204 4.95 6.63 12.71
CA GLY A 204 5.05 7.28 11.40
C GLY A 204 5.59 8.70 11.49
N PHE A 205 6.32 9.10 10.45
CA PHE A 205 6.74 10.49 10.21
C PHE A 205 6.97 10.71 8.71
N LEU A 206 6.46 11.80 8.17
CA LEU A 206 6.46 12.05 6.72
C LEU A 206 7.45 13.15 6.29
N SER A 207 7.67 14.16 7.10
CA SER A 207 8.44 15.39 6.88
C SER A 207 7.89 16.31 5.76
N ASP A 208 8.09 17.62 5.94
CA ASP A 208 7.74 18.63 4.93
C ASP A 208 8.46 18.37 3.60
N LYS A 209 9.73 18.00 3.69
CA LYS A 209 10.56 17.79 2.49
C LYS A 209 10.01 16.68 1.59
N GLN A 210 9.56 15.57 2.17
CA GLN A 210 8.92 14.51 1.39
C GLN A 210 7.62 14.98 0.77
N LEU A 211 6.75 15.63 1.55
CA LEU A 211 5.45 16.11 1.10
C LEU A 211 5.58 17.13 -0.04
N GLU A 212 6.50 18.10 0.10
CA GLU A 212 6.81 19.06 -0.96
C GLU A 212 7.42 18.39 -2.21
N TYR A 213 8.34 17.46 -2.01
CA TYR A 213 8.96 16.69 -3.09
C TYR A 213 7.89 15.96 -3.92
N VAL A 214 6.97 15.26 -3.26
CA VAL A 214 5.91 14.48 -3.92
C VAL A 214 4.96 15.41 -4.68
N ALA A 215 4.49 16.51 -4.08
CA ALA A 215 3.62 17.47 -4.73
C ALA A 215 4.27 18.08 -5.98
N ASN A 216 5.56 18.47 -5.88
CA ASN A 216 6.32 19.00 -7.01
C ASN A 216 6.49 17.96 -8.13
N LYS A 217 6.80 16.69 -7.81
CA LYS A 217 6.94 15.62 -8.80
C LYS A 217 5.62 15.30 -9.50
N MET A 218 4.52 15.40 -8.77
CA MET A 218 3.17 15.25 -9.33
C MET A 218 2.68 16.52 -10.05
N GLY A 219 3.41 17.64 -10.00
CA GLY A 219 2.98 18.91 -10.57
C GLY A 219 1.66 19.40 -9.98
N TRP A 220 1.39 19.12 -8.70
CA TRP A 220 0.18 19.55 -8.03
C TRP A 220 0.27 21.03 -7.66
N GLU A 221 -0.77 21.78 -7.98
CA GLU A 221 -0.91 23.18 -7.59
C GLU A 221 -1.72 23.31 -6.31
N GLU A 222 -1.32 24.25 -5.45
CA GLU A 222 -1.92 24.49 -4.15
C GLU A 222 -3.32 25.09 -4.29
N ASN A 223 -4.28 24.60 -3.51
CA ASN A 223 -5.65 25.11 -3.44
C ASN A 223 -6.40 25.13 -4.78
N VAL A 224 -5.95 24.34 -5.75
CA VAL A 224 -6.61 24.16 -7.05
C VAL A 224 -7.47 22.89 -7.01
N GLN A 225 -8.76 23.06 -7.31
CA GLN A 225 -9.64 21.93 -7.53
C GLN A 225 -9.25 21.19 -8.81
N THR A 226 -9.26 19.88 -8.75
CA THR A 226 -8.92 19.03 -9.90
C THR A 226 -10.08 18.11 -10.25
N ASN A 227 -10.19 17.76 -11.54
CA ASN A 227 -11.11 16.72 -12.00
C ASN A 227 -10.57 15.30 -11.74
N SER A 228 -9.29 15.18 -11.38
CA SER A 228 -8.68 13.90 -11.02
C SER A 228 -9.01 13.55 -9.58
N VAL A 229 -9.28 12.27 -9.32
CA VAL A 229 -9.35 11.76 -7.97
C VAL A 229 -7.95 11.56 -7.43
N ARG A 230 -7.56 12.31 -6.40
CA ARG A 230 -6.27 12.19 -5.74
C ARG A 230 -6.36 11.30 -4.52
N ILE A 231 -5.48 10.30 -4.47
CA ILE A 231 -5.38 9.30 -3.41
C ILE A 231 -3.96 9.29 -2.87
N VAL A 232 -3.85 9.24 -1.56
CA VAL A 232 -2.57 9.04 -0.87
C VAL A 232 -2.59 7.68 -0.21
N ILE A 233 -1.50 6.93 -0.33
CA ILE A 233 -1.28 5.72 0.45
C ILE A 233 -0.06 5.88 1.35
N MET A 234 -0.13 5.33 2.53
CA MET A 234 0.99 5.21 3.49
C MET A 234 0.78 3.99 4.37
N HIS A 235 1.76 3.62 5.20
CA HIS A 235 1.60 2.46 6.06
C HIS A 235 0.97 2.81 7.41
N HIS A 236 1.55 3.74 8.17
CA HIS A 236 1.07 4.10 9.49
C HIS A 236 -0.24 4.88 9.45
N HIS A 237 -1.09 4.69 10.47
CA HIS A 237 -2.31 5.47 10.59
C HIS A 237 -2.03 6.85 11.19
N TYR A 238 -2.85 7.80 10.78
CA TYR A 238 -2.63 9.19 11.13
C TYR A 238 -3.15 9.55 12.54
N MET A 239 -4.06 8.77 13.09
CA MET A 239 -4.69 9.00 14.41
C MET A 239 -4.87 7.66 15.15
N PRO A 240 -5.04 7.68 16.48
CA PRO A 240 -5.43 6.49 17.24
C PRO A 240 -6.75 5.90 16.70
N THR A 241 -6.80 4.61 16.48
CA THR A 241 -7.96 3.90 15.91
C THR A 241 -8.56 2.87 16.84
N CYS A 242 -7.87 2.55 17.93
CA CYS A 242 -8.37 1.63 18.96
C CYS A 242 -9.25 2.35 19.96
N LEU A 243 -10.27 1.64 20.51
CA LEU A 243 -11.12 2.17 21.58
C LEU A 243 -10.33 2.58 22.83
N VAL A 244 -9.24 1.87 23.11
CA VAL A 244 -8.27 2.20 24.14
C VAL A 244 -6.88 1.96 23.54
N GLU A 245 -6.16 3.02 23.21
CA GLU A 245 -4.73 2.93 22.96
C GLU A 245 -4.07 2.59 24.30
N GLN A 246 -3.47 1.41 24.39
CA GLN A 246 -2.73 1.03 25.58
C GLN A 246 -1.52 1.97 25.70
N VAL A 247 -1.55 2.83 26.70
CA VAL A 247 -0.40 3.64 27.11
C VAL A 247 0.57 2.70 27.81
N ASP A 248 1.19 1.79 27.06
CA ASP A 248 2.35 1.07 27.56
C ASP A 248 3.55 2.00 27.35
N VAL A 249 4.21 2.35 28.44
CA VAL A 249 5.45 3.16 28.42
C VAL A 249 6.53 2.54 27.51
N LYS A 250 6.42 1.23 27.23
CA LYS A 250 7.34 0.49 26.34
C LYS A 250 6.88 0.39 24.90
N LYS A 251 5.60 0.64 24.62
CA LYS A 251 5.02 0.62 23.26
C LYS A 251 3.98 1.72 23.13
N PRO A 252 4.43 2.97 22.95
CA PRO A 252 3.51 4.08 22.75
C PRO A 252 2.63 3.87 21.51
N SER A 253 1.50 4.59 21.44
CA SER A 253 0.60 4.52 20.28
C SER A 253 1.35 4.81 18.98
N SER A 254 1.24 3.91 18.02
CA SER A 254 1.99 3.95 16.76
C SER A 254 1.24 4.76 15.69
N VAL A 255 1.26 6.07 15.82
CA VAL A 255 0.63 7.02 14.89
C VAL A 255 1.69 7.86 14.17
N VAL A 256 1.26 8.58 13.14
CA VAL A 256 2.09 9.57 12.47
C VAL A 256 2.28 10.80 13.38
N TYR A 257 3.52 11.14 13.71
CA TYR A 257 3.83 12.26 14.62
C TYR A 257 3.50 13.63 14.03
N ASP A 258 3.65 13.79 12.73
CA ASP A 258 3.34 15.03 12.00
C ASP A 258 1.98 14.96 11.30
N ALA A 259 0.99 14.32 11.97
CA ALA A 259 -0.34 14.07 11.44
C ALA A 259 -1.10 15.35 11.04
N GLU A 260 -1.01 16.43 11.84
CA GLU A 260 -1.65 17.71 11.50
C GLU A 260 -1.08 18.31 10.22
N ARG A 261 0.23 18.24 10.04
CA ARG A 261 0.90 18.65 8.81
C ARG A 261 0.41 17.83 7.60
N LEU A 262 0.27 16.53 7.77
CA LEU A 262 -0.29 15.67 6.74
C LEU A 262 -1.71 16.13 6.36
N VAL A 263 -2.59 16.37 7.34
CA VAL A 263 -3.98 16.80 7.08
C VAL A 263 -4.02 18.13 6.32
N GLN A 264 -3.21 19.11 6.73
CA GLN A 264 -3.09 20.39 6.01
C GLN A 264 -2.63 20.20 4.56
N TRP A 265 -1.63 19.34 4.35
CA TRP A 265 -1.12 19.03 3.02
C TRP A 265 -2.17 18.30 2.16
N LEU A 266 -2.90 17.33 2.73
CA LEU A 266 -3.99 16.64 2.04
C LEU A 266 -5.07 17.63 1.57
N ALA A 267 -5.47 18.54 2.44
CA ALA A 267 -6.46 19.57 2.12
C ALA A 267 -5.95 20.55 1.05
N LYS A 268 -4.71 21.00 1.18
CA LYS A 268 -4.03 21.94 0.26
C LYS A 268 -4.02 21.44 -1.19
N TYR A 269 -3.81 20.15 -1.39
CA TYR A 269 -3.74 19.53 -2.71
C TYR A 269 -5.01 18.76 -3.12
N ASP A 270 -6.14 19.04 -2.48
CA ASP A 270 -7.46 18.46 -2.80
C ASP A 270 -7.47 16.91 -2.81
N ILE A 271 -6.77 16.30 -1.84
CA ILE A 271 -6.73 14.86 -1.71
C ILE A 271 -8.07 14.36 -1.13
N LYS A 272 -8.70 13.40 -1.80
CA LYS A 272 -10.02 12.87 -1.39
C LYS A 272 -9.90 11.68 -0.44
N LEU A 273 -8.83 10.89 -0.60
CA LEU A 273 -8.72 9.59 0.04
C LEU A 273 -7.31 9.34 0.55
N LEU A 274 -7.20 8.96 1.83
CA LEU A 274 -5.99 8.45 2.47
C LEU A 274 -6.21 6.98 2.84
N LEU A 275 -5.40 6.09 2.29
CA LEU A 275 -5.44 4.65 2.55
C LEU A 275 -4.21 4.22 3.36
N HIS A 276 -4.40 3.36 4.35
CA HIS A 276 -3.28 2.86 5.15
C HIS A 276 -3.54 1.47 5.75
N GLY A 277 -2.49 0.85 6.34
CA GLY A 277 -2.49 -0.44 7.00
C GLY A 277 -2.10 -0.38 8.48
N HIS A 278 -1.16 -1.23 8.89
CA HIS A 278 -0.40 -1.26 10.13
C HIS A 278 -1.08 -1.88 11.37
N LYS A 279 -2.32 -1.54 11.69
CA LYS A 279 -2.98 -2.07 12.91
C LYS A 279 -3.82 -3.33 12.66
N HIS A 280 -3.82 -3.83 11.44
CA HIS A 280 -4.58 -5.01 11.03
C HIS A 280 -6.08 -4.92 11.36
N GLN A 281 -6.60 -3.69 11.51
CA GLN A 281 -8.00 -3.39 11.79
C GLN A 281 -8.55 -2.45 10.75
N SER A 282 -9.74 -2.77 10.25
CA SER A 282 -10.42 -1.89 9.31
C SER A 282 -11.14 -0.79 10.06
N PHE A 283 -10.94 0.45 9.64
CA PHE A 283 -11.73 1.58 10.12
C PHE A 283 -11.95 2.61 9.01
N VAL A 284 -12.94 3.45 9.20
CA VAL A 284 -13.25 4.54 8.29
C VAL A 284 -13.49 5.80 9.09
N SER A 285 -12.83 6.87 8.71
CA SER A 285 -13.09 8.20 9.26
C SER A 285 -13.21 9.23 8.13
N LYS A 286 -13.87 10.34 8.44
CA LYS A 286 -13.98 11.50 7.57
C LYS A 286 -13.45 12.70 8.35
N ILE A 287 -12.48 13.39 7.77
CA ILE A 287 -11.91 14.61 8.34
C ILE A 287 -12.47 15.79 7.56
N GLY A 288 -13.02 16.78 8.26
CA GLY A 288 -13.28 18.10 7.72
C GLY A 288 -12.13 19.02 8.05
N HIS A 289 -11.49 19.62 7.04
CA HIS A 289 -10.45 20.61 7.24
C HIS A 289 -10.91 21.96 6.72
N PHE A 290 -10.77 22.99 7.59
CA PHE A 290 -11.03 24.39 7.26
C PHE A 290 -9.70 25.12 7.05
N ASP A 291 -9.63 25.94 6.03
CA ASP A 291 -8.52 26.86 5.87
C ASP A 291 -8.52 27.88 7.01
N ASN A 292 -7.44 27.92 7.78
CA ASN A 292 -7.28 28.82 8.94
C ASN A 292 -7.35 30.32 8.58
N SER A 293 -7.35 30.67 7.30
CA SER A 293 -7.57 32.06 6.81
C SER A 293 -9.04 32.50 6.84
N ILE A 294 -9.95 31.60 7.15
CA ILE A 294 -11.40 31.87 7.10
C ILE A 294 -11.91 32.23 8.49
N TYR A 295 -12.38 33.47 8.66
CA TYR A 295 -12.95 33.97 9.90
C TYR A 295 -14.37 33.44 10.19
N GLU A 296 -15.07 32.92 9.16
CA GLU A 296 -16.39 32.30 9.28
C GLU A 296 -16.33 30.85 8.79
N ILE A 297 -16.83 29.94 9.61
CA ILE A 297 -16.94 28.53 9.26
C ILE A 297 -18.07 28.38 8.23
N ASP A 298 -17.70 28.13 7.00
CA ASP A 298 -18.61 27.82 5.90
C ASP A 298 -18.42 26.33 5.55
N GLU A 299 -19.43 25.52 5.86
CA GLU A 299 -19.37 24.07 5.60
C GLU A 299 -19.18 23.72 4.13
N ASP A 300 -19.62 24.59 3.21
CA ASP A 300 -19.43 24.40 1.76
C ASP A 300 -17.95 24.55 1.33
N ARG A 301 -17.14 25.21 2.16
CA ARG A 301 -15.69 25.36 1.96
C ARG A 301 -14.84 24.31 2.67
N MET A 302 -15.48 23.45 3.45
CA MET A 302 -14.80 22.40 4.17
C MET A 302 -14.26 21.35 3.20
N LYS A 303 -12.92 21.12 3.23
CA LYS A 303 -12.30 20.02 2.51
C LYS A 303 -12.55 18.72 3.27
N ASN A 304 -13.22 17.79 2.61
CA ASN A 304 -13.52 16.47 3.17
C ASN A 304 -12.49 15.46 2.70
N ILE A 305 -11.80 14.83 3.64
CA ILE A 305 -10.81 13.78 3.41
C ILE A 305 -11.32 12.49 4.05
N TYR A 306 -11.43 11.44 3.28
CA TYR A 306 -11.78 10.12 3.79
C TYR A 306 -10.50 9.36 4.12
N VAL A 307 -10.39 8.88 5.36
CA VAL A 307 -9.25 8.08 5.83
C VAL A 307 -9.73 6.67 6.12
N ILE A 308 -9.10 5.71 5.47
CA ILE A 308 -9.52 4.32 5.54
C ILE A 308 -8.32 3.44 5.89
N GLY A 309 -8.44 2.73 7.00
CA GLY A 309 -7.54 1.67 7.41
C GLY A 309 -8.00 0.32 6.87
N MET A 310 -7.07 -0.44 6.31
CA MET A 310 -7.28 -1.83 5.91
C MET A 310 -6.95 -2.76 7.08
N GLY A 311 -7.72 -3.83 7.23
CA GLY A 311 -7.27 -5.01 7.97
C GLY A 311 -6.12 -5.69 7.25
N GLY A 312 -5.29 -6.47 7.95
CA GLY A 312 -4.19 -7.18 7.31
C GLY A 312 -4.69 -8.22 6.31
N THR A 313 -4.04 -8.30 5.14
CA THR A 313 -4.38 -9.31 4.13
C THR A 313 -3.73 -10.66 4.47
N GLY A 314 -2.48 -10.67 4.94
CA GLY A 314 -1.72 -11.86 5.30
C GLY A 314 -1.21 -11.89 6.74
N ALA A 315 -1.61 -10.93 7.55
CA ALA A 315 -1.15 -10.82 8.93
C ALA A 315 -1.68 -11.94 9.84
N PHE A 316 -0.86 -12.33 10.81
CA PHE A 316 -1.21 -13.37 11.77
C PHE A 316 -2.13 -12.82 12.87
N ASN A 317 -3.00 -13.67 13.43
CA ASN A 317 -3.91 -13.35 14.55
C ASN A 317 -4.87 -12.17 14.29
N CYS A 318 -5.28 -11.94 13.05
CA CYS A 318 -6.30 -10.96 12.72
C CYS A 318 -7.31 -11.52 11.71
N GLU A 319 -8.41 -10.79 11.48
CA GLU A 319 -9.29 -11.07 10.35
C GLU A 319 -8.61 -10.65 9.05
N ASN A 320 -8.26 -11.62 8.20
CA ASN A 320 -7.63 -11.32 6.93
C ASN A 320 -8.64 -10.77 5.92
N LYS A 321 -8.29 -9.63 5.34
CA LYS A 321 -9.14 -8.88 4.42
C LYS A 321 -8.36 -8.29 3.27
N PHE A 322 -9.05 -8.05 2.18
CA PHE A 322 -8.61 -7.19 1.09
C PHE A 322 -9.77 -6.32 0.62
N SER A 323 -9.49 -5.33 -0.20
CA SER A 323 -10.51 -4.44 -0.74
C SER A 323 -10.37 -4.24 -2.23
N THR A 324 -11.48 -3.85 -2.88
CA THR A 324 -11.48 -3.29 -4.23
C THR A 324 -11.96 -1.85 -4.18
N LEU A 325 -11.33 -1.00 -5.00
CA LEU A 325 -11.75 0.38 -5.25
C LEU A 325 -12.30 0.43 -6.66
N THR A 326 -13.60 0.66 -6.82
CA THR A 326 -14.23 0.83 -8.13
C THR A 326 -14.62 2.28 -8.33
N PHE A 327 -14.10 2.90 -9.39
CA PHE A 327 -14.33 4.31 -9.71
C PHE A 327 -15.58 4.46 -10.56
N CYS A 328 -16.66 4.90 -9.93
CA CYS A 328 -17.93 5.23 -10.58
C CYS A 328 -17.97 6.72 -11.03
N ASN A 329 -19.05 7.12 -11.69
CA ASN A 329 -19.15 8.51 -12.19
C ASN A 329 -19.19 9.57 -11.08
N ASP A 330 -19.80 9.26 -9.94
CA ASP A 330 -20.08 10.20 -8.84
C ASP A 330 -19.50 9.77 -7.49
N HIS A 331 -18.94 8.55 -7.41
CA HIS A 331 -18.39 8.02 -6.17
C HIS A 331 -17.30 6.98 -6.43
N ILE A 332 -16.51 6.69 -5.39
CA ILE A 332 -15.67 5.50 -5.31
C ILE A 332 -16.41 4.47 -4.47
N GLU A 333 -16.63 3.28 -5.02
CA GLU A 333 -17.15 2.15 -4.28
C GLU A 333 -15.99 1.30 -3.74
N LEU A 334 -15.85 1.20 -2.41
CA LEU A 334 -14.93 0.29 -1.74
C LEU A 334 -15.70 -0.91 -1.24
N LYS A 335 -15.24 -2.10 -1.62
CA LYS A 335 -15.76 -3.37 -1.11
C LYS A 335 -14.69 -4.10 -0.36
N PHE A 336 -14.98 -4.48 0.88
CA PHE A 336 -14.11 -5.28 1.74
C PHE A 336 -14.52 -6.74 1.69
N PHE A 337 -13.54 -7.61 1.53
CA PHE A 337 -13.71 -9.06 1.44
C PHE A 337 -12.91 -9.73 2.54
N ARG A 338 -13.52 -10.68 3.25
CA ARG A 338 -12.84 -11.50 4.25
C ARG A 338 -12.35 -12.79 3.61
N ILE A 339 -11.17 -13.25 3.99
CA ILE A 339 -10.57 -14.50 3.55
C ILE A 339 -10.06 -15.29 4.76
N TYR A 340 -10.05 -16.61 4.65
CA TYR A 340 -9.62 -17.54 5.70
C TYR A 340 -8.58 -18.50 5.13
N ALA A 341 -7.46 -18.69 5.85
CA ALA A 341 -6.37 -19.54 5.41
C ALA A 341 -6.66 -21.03 5.53
N ASP A 342 -7.55 -21.41 6.45
CA ASP A 342 -7.84 -22.80 6.84
C ASP A 342 -8.98 -23.46 6.05
N ASN A 343 -9.70 -22.68 5.24
CA ASN A 343 -10.74 -23.22 4.37
C ASN A 343 -10.74 -22.53 3.00
N THR A 344 -11.37 -23.16 2.03
CA THR A 344 -11.55 -22.64 0.67
C THR A 344 -12.77 -21.75 0.53
N GLU A 345 -13.68 -21.77 1.51
CA GLU A 345 -14.82 -20.88 1.56
C GLU A 345 -14.37 -19.53 2.09
N THR A 346 -14.71 -18.48 1.39
CA THR A 346 -14.42 -17.10 1.78
C THR A 346 -15.74 -16.34 1.85
N ASP A 347 -15.84 -15.46 2.83
CA ASP A 347 -16.94 -14.51 2.84
C ASP A 347 -16.82 -13.63 1.59
N LYS A 348 -17.91 -13.51 0.88
CA LYS A 348 -18.05 -12.50 -0.15
C LYS A 348 -17.95 -11.12 0.50
N CYS A 349 -18.23 -10.07 -0.22
CA CYS A 349 -18.19 -8.71 0.29
C CYS A 349 -18.86 -8.56 1.67
N VAL A 350 -18.08 -8.23 2.70
CA VAL A 350 -18.55 -8.08 4.08
C VAL A 350 -18.94 -6.64 4.41
N GLN A 351 -18.43 -5.67 3.63
CA GLN A 351 -18.73 -4.26 3.81
C GLN A 351 -18.57 -3.51 2.48
N THR A 352 -19.47 -2.57 2.22
CA THR A 352 -19.37 -1.65 1.09
C THR A 352 -19.47 -0.22 1.59
N LEU A 353 -18.56 0.63 1.12
CA LEU A 353 -18.53 2.07 1.34
C LEU A 353 -18.66 2.79 0.01
N ARG A 354 -19.38 3.91 0.00
CA ARG A 354 -19.45 4.83 -1.14
C ARG A 354 -18.93 6.19 -0.73
N ILE A 355 -17.88 6.62 -1.39
CA ILE A 355 -17.19 7.89 -1.13
C ILE A 355 -17.52 8.82 -2.30
N PRO A 356 -18.22 9.93 -2.08
CA PRO A 356 -18.53 10.91 -3.14
C PRO A 356 -17.25 11.59 -3.64
N ILE A 357 -17.19 11.84 -4.94
CA ILE A 357 -16.05 12.47 -5.64
C ILE A 357 -16.51 13.53 -6.61
#